data_2177a4d2833a1757aa2ff5a7c0fdf900
#
_entry.id   2177a4d2833a1757aa2ff5a7c0fdf900
#
_cell.length_a   1.000
_cell.length_b   1.000
_cell.length_c   1.000
_cell.angle_alpha   90.00
_cell.angle_beta   90.00
_cell.angle_gamma   90.00
#
_symmetry.space_group_name_H-M   'P 1'
#
loop_
_entity.id
_entity.type
_entity.pdbx_description
1 polymer ?
#
loop_
_entity_poly.entity_id
_entity_poly.type
_entity_poly.pdbx_seq_one_letter_code
_entity_poly.pdbx_strand_id
1 'polypeptide(L)'
;MSYFFAFTLVSAQDVDLIIPGNDSLSGLKIRGFRLLNIKWLQKTRFLDTIEWFEKTIVTNDFPSDGLVILYDDIAYGDSLGRTAKFPRNAMAFKWTDETAETTLREIEWSASRTGLINPVAVFDPVELEGTQVSRASVHNISIVESLKLGIGDRIKVFKANMIIPQIAENLTQSGNLEIPEVCPVCGGKTQIKQVNDVKTLYCINEDCQAKHVKSFAHFVSRDALNIDGLSEATLEKFIQHGFLKNFCDLYHLEKFRDEIIALDGFGEKSYENLLTSVENSRNTTLPKFIYGLGIANVGLSNAKMIVQALGNDIEKIIHAGRQELEKIDGVGAVIADTFASYFENEKIKKNFISCCRKCTLKKRRTIRIIRFLPVKCL
;
A
#
# COMPACT_ATOMS: atom_id res chain seq x y z
N MET A 1 5.46 14.73 -24.28
CA MET A 1 4.57 15.85 -23.89
C MET A 1 3.59 15.28 -22.89
N SER A 2 3.56 15.77 -21.64
CA SER A 2 2.64 15.24 -20.63
C SER A 2 1.30 15.98 -20.72
N TYR A 3 0.20 15.25 -20.79
CA TYR A 3 -1.15 15.82 -20.78
C TYR A 3 -1.72 15.76 -19.36
N PHE A 4 -2.42 16.81 -18.97
CA PHE A 4 -3.15 16.88 -17.71
C PHE A 4 -4.65 16.91 -17.98
N PHE A 5 -5.39 15.97 -17.41
CA PHE A 5 -6.85 15.89 -17.50
C PHE A 5 -7.46 16.25 -16.15
N ALA A 6 -8.41 17.19 -16.14
CA ALA A 6 -9.20 17.51 -14.96
C ALA A 6 -10.53 16.73 -15.00
N PHE A 7 -10.89 16.08 -13.90
CA PHE A 7 -12.12 15.30 -13.79
C PHE A 7 -12.98 15.66 -12.55
N THR A 8 -12.47 16.52 -11.67
CA THR A 8 -13.28 17.09 -10.59
C THR A 8 -12.70 18.40 -10.06
N LEU A 9 -13.56 19.28 -9.57
CA LEU A 9 -13.18 20.48 -8.84
C LEU A 9 -13.43 20.23 -7.35
N VAL A 10 -12.37 20.25 -6.54
CA VAL A 10 -12.44 19.96 -5.10
C VAL A 10 -12.75 21.21 -4.29
N SER A 11 -12.16 22.36 -4.65
CA SER A 11 -12.38 23.64 -3.99
C SER A 11 -11.91 24.78 -4.90
N ALA A 12 -12.62 25.91 -4.88
CA ALA A 12 -12.18 27.14 -5.50
C ALA A 12 -12.28 28.27 -4.47
N GLN A 13 -11.16 28.95 -4.19
CA GLN A 13 -11.15 30.22 -3.45
C GLN A 13 -11.25 31.37 -4.46
N ASP A 14 -12.05 32.38 -4.12
CA ASP A 14 -12.20 33.64 -4.88
C ASP A 14 -12.78 33.49 -6.32
N VAL A 15 -13.63 32.51 -6.53
CA VAL A 15 -14.34 32.34 -7.80
C VAL A 15 -15.83 32.18 -7.53
N ASP A 16 -16.63 33.15 -7.99
CA ASP A 16 -18.07 32.98 -8.13
C ASP A 16 -18.33 31.87 -9.16
N LEU A 17 -18.50 30.65 -8.67
CA LEU A 17 -18.89 29.49 -9.48
C LEU A 17 -20.39 29.52 -9.73
N ILE A 18 -20.91 30.63 -10.27
CA ILE A 18 -22.22 30.65 -10.91
C ILE A 18 -22.04 29.98 -12.26
N ILE A 19 -22.06 28.65 -12.25
CA ILE A 19 -22.15 27.84 -13.47
C ILE A 19 -23.63 27.64 -13.72
N PRO A 20 -24.20 28.18 -14.81
CA PRO A 20 -25.57 27.88 -15.19
C PRO A 20 -25.66 26.41 -15.56
N GLY A 21 -26.40 25.64 -14.80
CA GLY A 21 -26.53 24.21 -14.95
C GLY A 21 -25.65 23.42 -13.97
N ASN A 22 -26.13 22.27 -13.56
CA ASN A 22 -25.54 21.38 -12.53
C ASN A 22 -24.23 20.69 -12.93
N ASP A 23 -23.40 21.33 -13.78
CA ASP A 23 -22.27 20.69 -14.42
C ASP A 23 -20.93 21.33 -14.01
N SER A 24 -20.31 20.80 -12.96
CA SER A 24 -18.98 21.23 -12.50
C SER A 24 -17.88 21.01 -13.57
N LEU A 25 -18.08 20.11 -14.52
CA LEU A 25 -17.14 19.78 -15.57
C LEU A 25 -17.18 20.82 -16.71
N SER A 26 -18.35 21.36 -17.07
CA SER A 26 -18.45 22.48 -18.01
C SER A 26 -17.65 23.69 -17.56
N GLY A 27 -17.63 23.99 -16.25
CA GLY A 27 -16.82 25.05 -15.70
C GLY A 27 -15.31 24.86 -15.87
N LEU A 28 -14.82 23.63 -15.83
CA LEU A 28 -13.42 23.28 -16.10
C LEU A 28 -13.07 23.46 -17.58
N LYS A 29 -13.97 23.10 -18.51
CA LYS A 29 -13.78 23.30 -19.95
C LYS A 29 -13.66 24.79 -20.31
N ILE A 30 -14.51 25.62 -19.73
CA ILE A 30 -14.48 27.08 -19.95
C ILE A 30 -13.13 27.69 -19.54
N ARG A 31 -12.42 27.06 -18.58
CA ARG A 31 -11.10 27.49 -18.11
C ARG A 31 -9.92 26.86 -18.84
N GLY A 32 -10.17 26.18 -19.96
CA GLY A 32 -9.13 25.63 -20.83
C GLY A 32 -8.57 24.28 -20.38
N PHE A 33 -9.18 23.61 -19.42
CA PHE A 33 -8.80 22.23 -19.09
C PHE A 33 -9.27 21.24 -20.15
N ARG A 34 -8.43 20.27 -20.47
CA ARG A 34 -8.82 19.13 -21.28
C ARG A 34 -9.67 18.18 -20.43
N LEU A 35 -10.89 17.91 -20.86
CA LEU A 35 -11.80 17.01 -20.17
C LEU A 35 -11.73 15.61 -20.79
N LEU A 36 -12.05 14.62 -19.99
CA LEU A 36 -12.34 13.26 -20.46
C LEU A 36 -13.62 13.25 -21.33
N ASN A 37 -13.77 12.24 -22.15
CA ASN A 37 -14.99 12.04 -22.94
C ASN A 37 -16.18 11.81 -22.00
N ILE A 38 -17.18 12.69 -22.10
CA ILE A 38 -18.39 12.64 -21.28
C ILE A 38 -19.59 12.47 -22.19
N LYS A 39 -20.51 11.61 -21.81
CA LYS A 39 -21.78 11.40 -22.51
C LYS A 39 -22.91 11.31 -21.52
N TRP A 40 -24.00 12.05 -21.76
CA TRP A 40 -25.21 11.98 -20.96
C TRP A 40 -25.95 10.67 -21.23
N LEU A 41 -26.33 9.96 -20.14
CA LEU A 41 -27.01 8.69 -20.18
C LEU A 41 -28.50 8.87 -19.91
N GLN A 42 -29.32 8.42 -20.86
CA GLN A 42 -30.73 8.18 -20.62
C GLN A 42 -30.95 6.72 -20.21
N LYS A 43 -31.82 6.46 -19.25
CA LYS A 43 -32.12 5.13 -18.71
C LYS A 43 -32.41 4.09 -19.81
N THR A 44 -33.03 4.50 -20.92
CA THR A 44 -33.44 3.64 -22.03
C THR A 44 -32.32 3.29 -22.99
N ARG A 45 -31.17 3.96 -22.95
CA ARG A 45 -30.02 3.75 -23.84
C ARG A 45 -28.73 3.43 -23.11
N PHE A 46 -28.83 2.85 -21.94
CA PHE A 46 -27.68 2.57 -21.10
C PHE A 46 -26.70 1.61 -21.79
N LEU A 47 -27.17 0.47 -22.25
CA LEU A 47 -26.36 -0.55 -22.93
C LEU A 47 -25.74 -0.04 -24.23
N ASP A 48 -26.51 0.62 -25.07
CA ASP A 48 -26.02 1.20 -26.34
C ASP A 48 -24.88 2.19 -26.12
N THR A 49 -24.93 2.93 -25.00
CA THR A 49 -23.91 3.90 -24.66
C THR A 49 -22.63 3.21 -24.17
N ILE A 50 -22.74 2.13 -23.39
CA ILE A 50 -21.60 1.32 -22.96
C ILE A 50 -20.91 0.71 -24.20
N GLU A 51 -21.65 0.07 -25.10
CA GLU A 51 -21.11 -0.50 -26.32
C GLU A 51 -20.44 0.56 -27.24
N TRP A 52 -21.00 1.76 -27.27
CA TRP A 52 -20.40 2.86 -28.01
C TRP A 52 -19.06 3.27 -27.41
N PHE A 53 -18.96 3.37 -26.07
CA PHE A 53 -17.71 3.67 -25.38
C PHE A 53 -16.68 2.56 -25.59
N GLU A 54 -17.06 1.29 -25.49
CA GLU A 54 -16.20 0.14 -25.71
C GLU A 54 -15.50 0.21 -27.07
N LYS A 55 -16.25 0.55 -28.12
CA LYS A 55 -15.72 0.72 -29.48
C LYS A 55 -14.87 1.99 -29.65
N THR A 56 -15.19 3.05 -28.91
CA THR A 56 -14.56 4.36 -29.09
C THR A 56 -13.30 4.50 -28.23
N ILE A 57 -13.22 3.80 -27.09
CA ILE A 57 -12.14 3.95 -26.12
C ILE A 57 -10.78 3.57 -26.70
N VAL A 58 -10.72 2.64 -27.63
CA VAL A 58 -9.51 2.22 -28.34
C VAL A 58 -8.88 3.34 -29.18
N THR A 59 -9.65 4.40 -29.48
CA THR A 59 -9.18 5.57 -30.23
C THR A 59 -8.68 6.70 -29.30
N ASN A 60 -8.78 6.53 -27.99
CA ASN A 60 -8.27 7.50 -27.04
C ASN A 60 -6.74 7.55 -27.08
N ASP A 61 -6.18 8.72 -26.80
CA ASP A 61 -4.74 8.93 -26.67
C ASP A 61 -4.21 8.60 -25.25
N PHE A 62 -5.02 7.95 -24.43
CA PHE A 62 -4.69 7.45 -23.10
C PHE A 62 -5.38 6.10 -22.84
N PRO A 63 -4.74 5.20 -22.08
CA PRO A 63 -5.34 3.92 -21.70
C PRO A 63 -6.52 4.13 -20.74
N SER A 64 -7.55 3.29 -20.88
CA SER A 64 -8.71 3.32 -19.99
C SER A 64 -9.24 1.90 -19.75
N ASP A 65 -9.43 1.56 -18.46
CA ASP A 65 -9.90 0.24 -18.01
C ASP A 65 -11.41 0.16 -17.77
N GLY A 66 -12.13 1.25 -18.06
CA GLY A 66 -13.58 1.29 -17.87
C GLY A 66 -14.18 2.69 -17.90
N LEU A 67 -15.36 2.79 -17.33
CA LEU A 67 -16.16 4.01 -17.26
C LEU A 67 -16.48 4.34 -15.80
N VAL A 68 -16.69 5.60 -15.50
CA VAL A 68 -17.28 6.04 -14.26
C VAL A 68 -18.66 6.61 -14.55
N ILE A 69 -19.68 6.00 -13.99
CA ILE A 69 -21.08 6.42 -14.11
C ILE A 69 -21.41 7.26 -12.87
N LEU A 70 -21.88 8.48 -13.09
CA LEU A 70 -22.17 9.45 -12.03
C LEU A 70 -23.65 9.85 -12.08
N TYR A 71 -24.24 10.17 -10.95
CA TYR A 71 -25.50 10.89 -10.93
C TYR A 71 -25.30 12.32 -11.45
N ASP A 72 -26.22 12.77 -12.29
CA ASP A 72 -26.26 14.12 -12.85
C ASP A 72 -26.62 15.18 -11.79
N ASP A 73 -27.58 14.88 -10.95
CA ASP A 73 -27.97 15.75 -9.85
C ASP A 73 -26.93 15.71 -8.71
N ILE A 74 -26.16 16.81 -8.60
CA ILE A 74 -25.09 16.95 -7.60
C ILE A 74 -25.67 16.88 -6.18
N ALA A 75 -26.80 17.54 -5.92
CA ALA A 75 -27.41 17.58 -4.57
C ALA A 75 -27.90 16.19 -4.16
N TYR A 76 -28.50 15.45 -5.08
CA TYR A 76 -28.86 14.05 -4.85
C TYR A 76 -27.61 13.19 -4.63
N GLY A 77 -26.60 13.35 -5.47
CA GLY A 77 -25.32 12.64 -5.34
C GLY A 77 -24.67 12.83 -3.98
N ASP A 78 -24.61 14.07 -3.50
CA ASP A 78 -24.06 14.40 -2.19
C ASP A 78 -24.90 13.83 -1.04
N SER A 79 -26.21 13.77 -1.20
CA SER A 79 -27.14 13.18 -0.20
C SER A 79 -26.89 11.68 0.05
N LEU A 80 -26.33 10.96 -0.92
CA LEU A 80 -25.98 9.53 -0.79
C LEU A 80 -24.77 9.30 0.14
N GLY A 81 -24.00 10.37 0.45
CA GLY A 81 -22.84 10.33 1.32
C GLY A 81 -21.64 9.61 0.72
N ARG A 82 -20.72 9.18 1.59
CA ARG A 82 -19.44 8.59 1.22
C ARG A 82 -19.14 7.32 2.01
N THR A 83 -18.39 6.42 1.41
CA THR A 83 -17.65 5.37 2.15
C THR A 83 -16.37 5.97 2.75
N ALA A 84 -15.56 5.17 3.43
CA ALA A 84 -14.27 5.64 3.95
C ALA A 84 -13.33 6.19 2.86
N LYS A 85 -13.49 5.75 1.60
CA LYS A 85 -12.62 6.12 0.48
C LYS A 85 -13.34 6.83 -0.66
N PHE A 86 -14.58 6.42 -0.99
CA PHE A 86 -15.24 6.81 -2.23
C PHE A 86 -16.62 7.43 -1.98
N PRO A 87 -17.06 8.38 -2.82
CA PRO A 87 -18.43 8.87 -2.81
C PRO A 87 -19.38 7.76 -3.30
N ARG A 88 -20.65 7.81 -2.85
CA ARG A 88 -21.68 6.84 -3.25
C ARG A 88 -22.45 7.29 -4.50
N ASN A 89 -22.16 8.46 -5.00
CA ASN A 89 -22.76 9.00 -6.22
C ASN A 89 -22.14 8.50 -7.52
N ALA A 90 -21.15 7.60 -7.41
CA ALA A 90 -20.39 7.09 -8.54
C ALA A 90 -20.35 5.57 -8.54
N MET A 91 -20.39 4.98 -9.73
CA MET A 91 -20.19 3.55 -9.95
C MET A 91 -19.16 3.36 -11.07
N ALA A 92 -18.15 2.52 -10.82
CA ALA A 92 -17.22 2.11 -11.86
C ALA A 92 -17.82 0.94 -12.65
N PHE A 93 -17.77 1.04 -13.98
CA PHE A 93 -18.02 -0.06 -14.90
C PHE A 93 -16.70 -0.41 -15.57
N LYS A 94 -16.30 -1.67 -15.49
CA LYS A 94 -15.06 -2.17 -16.08
C LYS A 94 -15.36 -3.12 -17.21
N TRP A 95 -14.52 -3.07 -18.25
CA TRP A 95 -14.54 -4.04 -19.33
C TRP A 95 -14.09 -5.41 -18.84
N THR A 96 -14.38 -6.45 -19.62
CA THR A 96 -13.80 -7.77 -19.37
C THR A 96 -12.29 -7.69 -19.59
N ASP A 97 -11.52 -8.15 -18.60
CA ASP A 97 -10.06 -8.15 -18.71
C ASP A 97 -9.58 -9.06 -19.87
N GLU A 98 -8.56 -8.61 -20.59
CA GLU A 98 -7.87 -9.46 -21.55
C GLU A 98 -7.20 -10.64 -20.82
N THR A 99 -7.34 -11.84 -21.37
CA THR A 99 -6.70 -13.04 -20.81
C THR A 99 -5.76 -13.69 -21.81
N ALA A 100 -4.64 -14.21 -21.34
CA ALA A 100 -3.71 -15.01 -22.14
C ALA A 100 -3.48 -16.37 -21.53
N GLU A 101 -3.31 -17.41 -22.37
CA GLU A 101 -2.97 -18.75 -21.93
C GLU A 101 -1.46 -18.91 -21.87
N THR A 102 -0.98 -19.57 -20.80
CA THR A 102 0.44 -19.85 -20.59
C THR A 102 0.63 -21.13 -19.77
N THR A 103 1.89 -21.54 -19.57
CA THR A 103 2.25 -22.71 -18.77
C THR A 103 2.92 -22.30 -17.47
N LEU A 104 2.40 -22.78 -16.34
CA LEU A 104 2.98 -22.57 -15.01
C LEU A 104 4.30 -23.32 -14.89
N ARG A 105 5.41 -22.61 -14.63
CA ARG A 105 6.76 -23.20 -14.56
C ARG A 105 7.22 -23.39 -13.13
N GLU A 106 6.86 -22.47 -12.23
CA GLU A 106 7.31 -22.48 -10.85
C GLU A 106 6.34 -21.71 -9.96
N ILE A 107 6.31 -22.02 -8.68
CA ILE A 107 5.78 -21.13 -7.64
C ILE A 107 6.92 -20.68 -6.75
N GLU A 108 7.25 -19.41 -6.80
CA GLU A 108 8.19 -18.78 -5.87
C GLU A 108 7.48 -18.42 -4.56
N TRP A 109 8.10 -18.78 -3.45
CA TRP A 109 7.60 -18.49 -2.12
C TRP A 109 8.43 -17.39 -1.47
N SER A 110 7.83 -16.21 -1.26
CA SER A 110 8.52 -15.01 -0.75
C SER A 110 8.05 -14.65 0.65
N ALA A 111 9.00 -14.62 1.60
CA ALA A 111 8.71 -14.25 2.99
C ALA A 111 8.64 -12.72 3.16
N SER A 112 7.59 -12.27 3.85
CA SER A 112 7.37 -10.86 4.23
C SER A 112 7.97 -10.53 5.60
N ARG A 113 7.93 -9.25 5.99
CA ARG A 113 8.38 -8.78 7.31
C ARG A 113 7.65 -9.42 8.49
N THR A 114 6.40 -9.83 8.32
CA THR A 114 5.62 -10.51 9.36
C THR A 114 5.82 -12.02 9.36
N GLY A 115 6.65 -12.54 8.46
CA GLY A 115 6.84 -13.96 8.25
C GLY A 115 5.81 -14.61 7.34
N LEU A 116 4.78 -13.89 6.87
CA LEU A 116 3.85 -14.38 5.88
C LEU A 116 4.62 -14.72 4.60
N ILE A 117 4.45 -15.95 4.10
CA ILE A 117 5.08 -16.45 2.87
C ILE A 117 4.03 -16.42 1.77
N ASN A 118 4.23 -15.57 0.77
CA ASN A 118 3.30 -15.39 -0.34
C ASN A 118 3.76 -16.20 -1.56
N PRO A 119 2.86 -16.97 -2.19
CA PRO A 119 3.13 -17.62 -3.46
C PRO A 119 3.04 -16.63 -4.63
N VAL A 120 4.00 -16.75 -5.54
CA VAL A 120 4.05 -16.01 -6.80
C VAL A 120 4.25 -17.02 -7.93
N ALA A 121 3.30 -17.08 -8.85
CA ALA A 121 3.39 -17.94 -10.02
C ALA A 121 4.38 -17.36 -11.02
N VAL A 122 5.30 -18.19 -11.50
CA VAL A 122 6.22 -17.92 -12.61
C VAL A 122 5.79 -18.80 -13.79
N PHE A 123 5.59 -18.21 -14.95
CA PHE A 123 5.07 -18.86 -16.14
C PHE A 123 5.78 -18.39 -17.41
N ASP A 124 5.57 -19.12 -18.51
CA ASP A 124 6.12 -18.71 -19.81
C ASP A 124 5.64 -17.28 -20.14
N PRO A 125 6.55 -16.38 -20.61
CA PRO A 125 6.16 -15.01 -20.89
C PRO A 125 5.03 -14.90 -21.90
N VAL A 126 4.02 -14.09 -21.60
CA VAL A 126 2.90 -13.77 -22.48
C VAL A 126 2.68 -12.27 -22.57
N GLU A 127 2.15 -11.82 -23.69
CA GLU A 127 1.74 -10.43 -23.87
C GLU A 127 0.32 -10.24 -23.33
N LEU A 128 0.15 -9.23 -22.48
CA LEU A 128 -1.14 -8.78 -21.95
C LEU A 128 -1.15 -7.26 -21.95
N GLU A 129 -2.17 -6.67 -22.58
CA GLU A 129 -2.37 -5.22 -22.62
C GLU A 129 -1.09 -4.46 -23.00
N GLY A 130 -0.41 -4.93 -24.06
CA GLY A 130 0.77 -4.29 -24.63
C GLY A 130 2.06 -4.40 -23.80
N THR A 131 2.09 -5.25 -22.78
CA THR A 131 3.31 -5.53 -22.01
C THR A 131 3.50 -7.03 -21.79
N GLN A 132 4.78 -7.46 -21.76
CA GLN A 132 5.13 -8.85 -21.48
C GLN A 132 5.09 -9.12 -19.99
N VAL A 133 4.39 -10.17 -19.57
CA VAL A 133 4.27 -10.64 -18.18
C VAL A 133 4.70 -12.10 -18.07
N SER A 134 5.36 -12.46 -16.97
CA SER A 134 5.80 -13.82 -16.67
C SER A 134 5.60 -14.20 -15.20
N ARG A 135 4.98 -13.31 -14.40
CA ARG A 135 4.79 -13.51 -12.96
C ARG A 135 3.40 -13.01 -12.54
N ALA A 136 2.71 -13.74 -11.69
CA ALA A 136 1.41 -13.34 -11.13
C ALA A 136 1.32 -13.66 -9.63
N SER A 137 0.65 -12.81 -8.88
CA SER A 137 0.34 -13.07 -7.47
C SER A 137 -0.69 -14.21 -7.35
N VAL A 138 -0.43 -15.14 -6.43
CA VAL A 138 -1.39 -16.21 -6.06
C VAL A 138 -1.96 -15.95 -4.65
N HIS A 139 -1.62 -14.84 -4.03
CA HIS A 139 -2.11 -14.32 -2.76
C HIS A 139 -1.88 -15.24 -1.54
N ASN A 140 -2.37 -16.48 -1.52
CA ASN A 140 -2.31 -17.37 -0.37
C ASN A 140 -2.54 -18.84 -0.77
N ILE A 141 -2.41 -19.77 0.21
CA ILE A 141 -2.60 -21.20 0.01
C ILE A 141 -4.02 -21.54 -0.45
N SER A 142 -5.06 -20.88 0.10
CA SER A 142 -6.45 -21.16 -0.32
C SER A 142 -6.66 -20.95 -1.81
N ILE A 143 -6.01 -19.93 -2.42
CA ILE A 143 -6.07 -19.72 -3.87
C ILE A 143 -5.30 -20.82 -4.62
N VAL A 144 -4.12 -21.25 -4.12
CA VAL A 144 -3.39 -22.39 -4.70
C VAL A 144 -4.26 -23.64 -4.73
N GLU A 145 -4.92 -23.94 -3.60
CA GLU A 145 -5.81 -25.10 -3.47
C GLU A 145 -7.07 -24.97 -4.33
N SER A 146 -7.72 -23.81 -4.35
CA SER A 146 -8.96 -23.59 -5.13
C SER A 146 -8.74 -23.69 -6.63
N LEU A 147 -7.58 -23.19 -7.11
CA LEU A 147 -7.18 -23.31 -8.50
C LEU A 147 -6.55 -24.67 -8.82
N LYS A 148 -6.32 -25.54 -7.81
CA LYS A 148 -5.65 -26.83 -7.95
C LYS A 148 -4.36 -26.71 -8.77
N LEU A 149 -3.51 -25.74 -8.40
CA LEU A 149 -2.30 -25.45 -9.16
C LEU A 149 -1.29 -26.60 -9.09
N GLY A 150 -0.57 -26.81 -10.18
CA GLY A 150 0.56 -27.70 -10.27
C GLY A 150 1.54 -27.26 -11.34
N ILE A 151 2.80 -27.63 -11.16
CA ILE A 151 3.85 -27.30 -12.12
C ILE A 151 3.58 -27.99 -13.45
N GLY A 152 3.65 -27.23 -14.54
CA GLY A 152 3.32 -27.67 -15.89
C GLY A 152 1.86 -27.43 -16.29
N ASP A 153 1.00 -26.96 -15.39
CA ASP A 153 -0.39 -26.66 -15.70
C ASP A 153 -0.52 -25.53 -16.75
N ARG A 154 -1.52 -25.67 -17.63
CA ARG A 154 -1.97 -24.60 -18.49
C ARG A 154 -2.91 -23.69 -17.70
N ILE A 155 -2.56 -22.42 -17.64
CA ILE A 155 -3.29 -21.39 -16.89
C ILE A 155 -3.69 -20.24 -17.79
N LYS A 156 -4.80 -19.56 -17.46
CA LYS A 156 -5.15 -18.26 -18.01
C LYS A 156 -4.76 -17.17 -17.03
N VAL A 157 -4.09 -16.16 -17.52
CA VAL A 157 -3.63 -15.00 -16.74
C VAL A 157 -4.25 -13.72 -17.27
N PHE A 158 -4.46 -12.72 -16.40
CA PHE A 158 -4.98 -11.40 -16.72
C PHE A 158 -4.32 -10.35 -15.85
N LYS A 159 -4.51 -9.07 -16.17
CA LYS A 159 -4.05 -7.97 -15.30
C LYS A 159 -5.21 -7.31 -14.57
N ALA A 160 -5.30 -7.53 -13.27
CA ALA A 160 -6.24 -6.79 -12.44
C ALA A 160 -5.92 -5.29 -12.49
N ASN A 161 -6.93 -4.47 -12.84
CA ASN A 161 -6.80 -3.02 -13.04
C ASN A 161 -5.70 -2.62 -14.05
N MET A 162 -5.47 -3.41 -15.08
CA MET A 162 -4.44 -3.22 -16.12
C MET A 162 -2.99 -3.18 -15.58
N ILE A 163 -2.76 -3.55 -14.34
CA ILE A 163 -1.45 -3.38 -13.67
C ILE A 163 -0.94 -4.70 -13.08
N ILE A 164 -1.75 -5.40 -12.28
CA ILE A 164 -1.30 -6.52 -11.43
C ILE A 164 -1.67 -7.85 -12.06
N PRO A 165 -0.71 -8.66 -12.56
CA PRO A 165 -1.02 -9.97 -13.12
C PRO A 165 -1.56 -10.93 -12.05
N GLN A 166 -2.60 -11.67 -12.41
CA GLN A 166 -3.25 -12.69 -11.60
C GLN A 166 -3.63 -13.89 -12.46
N ILE A 167 -3.86 -15.06 -11.82
CA ILE A 167 -4.38 -16.24 -12.49
C ILE A 167 -5.91 -16.17 -12.47
N ALA A 168 -6.51 -16.16 -13.66
CA ALA A 168 -7.97 -16.20 -13.83
C ALA A 168 -8.51 -17.64 -13.67
N GLU A 169 -7.83 -18.60 -14.28
CA GLU A 169 -8.29 -20.00 -14.35
C GLU A 169 -7.10 -20.95 -14.52
N ASN A 170 -7.19 -22.15 -13.94
CA ASN A 170 -6.30 -23.26 -14.24
C ASN A 170 -7.05 -24.27 -15.10
N LEU A 171 -6.60 -24.47 -16.34
CA LEU A 171 -7.25 -25.32 -17.33
C LEU A 171 -6.94 -26.81 -17.11
N THR A 172 -5.79 -27.14 -16.53
CA THR A 172 -5.33 -28.52 -16.34
C THR A 172 -5.72 -29.07 -14.97
N GLN A 173 -5.61 -28.26 -13.92
CA GLN A 173 -5.97 -28.60 -12.54
C GLN A 173 -5.28 -29.86 -12.00
N SER A 174 -3.97 -29.99 -12.20
CA SER A 174 -3.20 -31.17 -11.75
C SER A 174 -3.14 -31.30 -10.22
N GLY A 175 -3.15 -30.19 -9.49
CA GLY A 175 -3.20 -30.18 -8.03
C GLY A 175 -1.96 -30.77 -7.35
N ASN A 176 -0.83 -30.85 -8.05
CA ASN A 176 0.40 -31.50 -7.57
C ASN A 176 1.39 -30.54 -6.91
N LEU A 177 1.00 -29.30 -6.62
CA LEU A 177 1.87 -28.32 -5.99
C LEU A 177 2.07 -28.63 -4.51
N GLU A 178 3.34 -28.81 -4.11
CA GLU A 178 3.72 -28.99 -2.70
C GLU A 178 3.86 -27.63 -1.99
N ILE A 179 3.28 -27.56 -0.79
CA ILE A 179 3.42 -26.38 0.09
C ILE A 179 4.70 -26.53 0.90
N PRO A 180 5.61 -25.54 0.93
CA PRO A 180 6.89 -25.67 1.62
C PRO A 180 6.74 -25.88 3.13
N GLU A 181 7.36 -26.92 3.67
CA GLU A 181 7.45 -27.18 5.11
C GLU A 181 8.54 -26.37 5.79
N VAL A 182 9.45 -25.79 5.00
CA VAL A 182 10.55 -24.94 5.46
C VAL A 182 10.54 -23.60 4.75
N CYS A 183 10.97 -22.58 5.45
CA CYS A 183 11.07 -21.22 4.90
C CYS A 183 12.17 -21.18 3.82
N PRO A 184 11.89 -20.70 2.60
CA PRO A 184 12.87 -20.67 1.53
C PRO A 184 14.06 -19.74 1.80
N VAL A 185 13.94 -18.81 2.77
CA VAL A 185 15.01 -17.85 3.09
C VAL A 185 15.90 -18.34 4.22
N CYS A 186 15.32 -18.85 5.31
CA CYS A 186 16.09 -19.18 6.52
C CYS A 186 16.13 -20.68 6.85
N GLY A 187 15.47 -21.56 6.06
CA GLY A 187 15.36 -22.99 6.33
C GLY A 187 14.58 -23.37 7.60
N GLY A 188 14.08 -22.37 8.34
CA GLY A 188 13.28 -22.63 9.55
C GLY A 188 11.90 -23.18 9.21
N LYS A 189 11.24 -23.83 10.17
CA LYS A 189 9.92 -24.41 9.98
C LYS A 189 8.87 -23.38 9.55
N THR A 190 7.94 -23.83 8.73
CA THR A 190 6.74 -23.06 8.36
C THR A 190 5.52 -23.56 9.12
N GLN A 191 4.49 -22.76 9.17
CA GLN A 191 3.20 -23.09 9.76
C GLN A 191 2.07 -22.52 8.91
N ILE A 192 1.08 -23.34 8.60
CA ILE A 192 -0.17 -22.88 7.98
C ILE A 192 -1.05 -22.32 9.10
N LYS A 193 -1.52 -21.08 8.92
CA LYS A 193 -2.53 -20.47 9.77
C LYS A 193 -3.80 -20.29 8.96
N GLN A 194 -4.94 -20.59 9.58
CA GLN A 194 -6.25 -20.40 8.96
C GLN A 194 -7.04 -19.37 9.78
N VAL A 195 -7.54 -18.37 9.08
CA VAL A 195 -8.46 -17.36 9.64
C VAL A 195 -9.67 -17.33 8.72
N ASN A 196 -10.84 -17.67 9.25
CA ASN A 196 -12.03 -17.98 8.46
C ASN A 196 -11.68 -19.09 7.41
N ASP A 197 -11.97 -18.83 6.13
CA ASP A 197 -11.70 -19.78 5.04
C ASP A 197 -10.36 -19.52 4.32
N VAL A 198 -9.50 -18.63 4.87
CA VAL A 198 -8.23 -18.28 4.25
C VAL A 198 -7.06 -18.94 4.97
N LYS A 199 -6.36 -19.84 4.26
CA LYS A 199 -5.11 -20.45 4.69
C LYS A 199 -3.91 -19.65 4.18
N THR A 200 -2.98 -19.37 5.08
CA THR A 200 -1.75 -18.62 4.80
C THR A 200 -0.56 -19.34 5.39
N LEU A 201 0.61 -19.25 4.73
CA LEU A 201 1.85 -19.85 5.17
C LEU A 201 2.70 -18.85 5.93
N TYR A 202 3.28 -19.24 7.06
CA TYR A 202 4.16 -18.41 7.87
C TYR A 202 5.48 -19.09 8.19
N CYS A 203 6.57 -18.33 8.11
CA CYS A 203 7.82 -18.69 8.75
C CYS A 203 7.71 -18.40 10.27
N ILE A 204 7.90 -19.42 11.11
CA ILE A 204 7.84 -19.26 12.56
C ILE A 204 9.17 -18.88 13.21
N ASN A 205 10.28 -18.91 12.45
CA ASN A 205 11.58 -18.46 12.96
C ASN A 205 11.57 -16.95 13.19
N GLU A 206 11.77 -16.50 14.42
CA GLU A 206 11.81 -15.08 14.76
C GLU A 206 13.03 -14.38 14.18
N ASP A 207 14.17 -15.09 14.08
CA ASP A 207 15.43 -14.58 13.55
C ASP A 207 15.56 -14.77 12.03
N CYS A 208 14.43 -14.92 11.32
CA CYS A 208 14.44 -15.04 9.87
C CYS A 208 15.00 -13.78 9.21
N GLN A 209 16.06 -13.92 8.41
CA GLN A 209 16.71 -12.80 7.72
C GLN A 209 15.74 -11.98 6.87
N ALA A 210 14.79 -12.63 6.17
CA ALA A 210 13.78 -11.92 5.40
C ALA A 210 12.92 -10.99 6.28
N LYS A 211 12.55 -11.41 7.49
CA LYS A 211 11.80 -10.57 8.43
C LYS A 211 12.61 -9.33 8.81
N HIS A 212 13.89 -9.50 9.11
CA HIS A 212 14.78 -8.39 9.47
C HIS A 212 14.93 -7.41 8.30
N VAL A 213 15.34 -7.88 7.12
CA VAL A 213 15.52 -7.03 5.93
C VAL A 213 14.23 -6.27 5.58
N LYS A 214 13.08 -6.96 5.53
CA LYS A 214 11.79 -6.36 5.20
C LYS A 214 11.29 -5.39 6.30
N SER A 215 11.64 -5.61 7.58
CA SER A 215 11.32 -4.68 8.67
C SER A 215 12.12 -3.39 8.53
N PHE A 216 13.41 -3.47 8.22
CA PHE A 216 14.22 -2.29 7.93
C PHE A 216 13.75 -1.56 6.66
N ALA A 217 13.45 -2.29 5.57
CA ALA A 217 12.92 -1.71 4.34
C ALA A 217 11.61 -0.94 4.59
N HIS A 218 10.73 -1.47 5.46
CA HIS A 218 9.52 -0.76 5.86
C HIS A 218 9.83 0.48 6.70
N PHE A 219 10.77 0.38 7.67
CA PHE A 219 11.16 1.49 8.52
C PHE A 219 11.75 2.66 7.73
N VAL A 220 12.59 2.38 6.74
CA VAL A 220 13.21 3.41 5.89
C VAL A 220 12.31 3.91 4.76
N SER A 221 11.15 3.30 4.55
CA SER A 221 10.26 3.62 3.43
C SER A 221 9.77 5.07 3.45
N ARG A 222 9.32 5.55 2.29
CA ARG A 222 8.84 6.93 2.07
C ARG A 222 7.72 7.34 3.03
N ASP A 223 6.81 6.43 3.34
CA ASP A 223 5.66 6.71 4.22
C ASP A 223 6.03 6.64 5.70
N ALA A 224 7.17 6.03 6.05
CA ALA A 224 7.72 5.95 7.39
C ALA A 224 8.78 7.05 7.61
N LEU A 225 10.07 6.67 7.68
CA LEU A 225 11.15 7.62 8.00
C LEU A 225 11.75 8.30 6.76
N ASN A 226 11.42 7.82 5.55
CA ASN A 226 11.87 8.35 4.27
C ASN A 226 13.39 8.49 4.17
N ILE A 227 14.10 7.38 4.37
CA ILE A 227 15.55 7.32 4.25
C ILE A 227 15.92 6.74 2.88
N ASP A 228 16.49 7.56 2.02
CA ASP A 228 16.95 7.17 0.70
C ASP A 228 18.33 6.47 0.75
N GLY A 229 18.65 5.68 -0.28
CA GLY A 229 19.94 5.00 -0.41
C GLY A 229 20.01 3.61 0.25
N LEU A 230 18.93 3.14 0.88
CA LEU A 230 18.83 1.83 1.52
C LEU A 230 17.84 0.91 0.77
N SER A 231 18.26 0.34 -0.34
CA SER A 231 17.51 -0.75 -1.00
C SER A 231 17.50 -2.01 -0.13
N GLU A 232 16.59 -2.96 -0.40
CA GLU A 232 16.59 -4.25 0.32
C GLU A 232 17.94 -4.97 0.22
N ALA A 233 18.58 -4.96 -0.96
CA ALA A 233 19.89 -5.55 -1.15
C ALA A 233 20.98 -4.84 -0.33
N THR A 234 20.90 -3.51 -0.19
CA THR A 234 21.80 -2.73 0.66
C THR A 234 21.60 -3.06 2.14
N LEU A 235 20.32 -3.10 2.57
CA LEU A 235 19.97 -3.47 3.94
C LEU A 235 20.43 -4.87 4.30
N GLU A 236 20.31 -5.82 3.37
CA GLU A 236 20.81 -7.18 3.55
C GLU A 236 22.31 -7.19 3.78
N LYS A 237 23.10 -6.51 2.93
CA LYS A 237 24.56 -6.34 3.13
C LYS A 237 24.88 -5.74 4.51
N PHE A 238 24.19 -4.68 4.91
CA PHE A 238 24.43 -4.00 6.19
C PHE A 238 24.09 -4.89 7.40
N ILE A 239 23.04 -5.69 7.30
CA ILE A 239 22.68 -6.67 8.34
C ILE A 239 23.72 -7.78 8.42
N GLN A 240 24.16 -8.33 7.27
CA GLN A 240 25.17 -9.38 7.20
C GLN A 240 26.53 -8.94 7.76
N HIS A 241 26.93 -7.68 7.52
CA HIS A 241 28.15 -7.11 8.10
C HIS A 241 27.97 -6.67 9.58
N GLY A 242 26.76 -6.79 10.13
CA GLY A 242 26.50 -6.46 11.55
C GLY A 242 26.40 -4.95 11.81
N PHE A 243 26.29 -4.11 10.79
CA PHE A 243 26.10 -2.66 10.92
C PHE A 243 24.70 -2.33 11.46
N LEU A 244 23.70 -3.15 11.11
CA LEU A 244 22.32 -2.98 11.52
C LEU A 244 21.81 -4.21 12.28
N LYS A 245 21.57 -4.05 13.57
CA LYS A 245 20.94 -5.05 14.46
C LYS A 245 19.57 -4.60 14.95
N ASN A 246 19.38 -3.29 15.09
CA ASN A 246 18.12 -2.65 15.47
C ASN A 246 17.98 -1.30 14.76
N PHE A 247 16.78 -0.72 14.73
CA PHE A 247 16.52 0.53 14.01
C PHE A 247 17.38 1.71 14.47
N CYS A 248 17.82 1.73 15.73
CA CYS A 248 18.67 2.81 16.23
C CYS A 248 20.04 2.84 15.57
N ASP A 249 20.53 1.70 15.07
CA ASP A 249 21.84 1.58 14.47
C ASP A 249 21.94 2.40 13.17
N LEU A 250 20.81 2.66 12.49
CA LEU A 250 20.73 3.57 11.36
C LEU A 250 21.28 4.97 11.67
N TYR A 251 21.13 5.41 12.91
CA TYR A 251 21.62 6.71 13.39
C TYR A 251 23.05 6.68 13.89
N HIS A 252 23.78 5.58 13.65
CA HIS A 252 25.17 5.35 14.06
C HIS A 252 26.03 4.76 12.96
N LEU A 253 25.61 4.88 11.70
CA LEU A 253 26.35 4.37 10.54
C LEU A 253 27.71 5.06 10.33
N GLU A 254 27.91 6.24 10.95
CA GLU A 254 29.20 6.93 10.94
C GLU A 254 30.35 6.09 11.53
N LYS A 255 30.04 5.12 12.40
CA LYS A 255 31.02 4.23 13.01
C LYS A 255 31.63 3.24 12.01
N PHE A 256 30.95 2.99 10.92
CA PHE A 256 31.30 1.99 9.90
C PHE A 256 31.65 2.64 8.55
N ARG A 257 32.10 3.92 8.58
CA ARG A 257 32.35 4.70 7.35
C ARG A 257 33.20 3.95 6.35
N ASP A 258 34.37 3.52 6.79
CA ASP A 258 35.39 2.94 5.90
C ASP A 258 34.94 1.58 5.35
N GLU A 259 34.28 0.78 6.19
CA GLU A 259 33.71 -0.50 5.78
C GLU A 259 32.56 -0.33 4.78
N ILE A 260 31.67 0.66 4.99
CA ILE A 260 30.54 0.94 4.09
C ILE A 260 31.05 1.44 2.73
N ILE A 261 32.02 2.34 2.70
CA ILE A 261 32.61 2.88 1.47
C ILE A 261 33.30 1.77 0.65
N ALA A 262 33.85 0.77 1.32
CA ALA A 262 34.50 -0.37 0.69
C ALA A 262 33.55 -1.41 0.11
N LEU A 263 32.24 -1.34 0.43
CA LEU A 263 31.24 -2.27 -0.11
C LEU A 263 31.04 -2.05 -1.61
N ASP A 264 30.89 -3.16 -2.34
CA ASP A 264 30.52 -3.12 -3.76
C ASP A 264 29.21 -2.38 -4.00
N GLY A 265 29.25 -1.39 -4.91
CA GLY A 265 28.13 -0.48 -5.20
C GLY A 265 28.03 0.73 -4.26
N PHE A 266 28.93 0.89 -3.29
CA PHE A 266 29.10 2.07 -2.47
C PHE A 266 30.38 2.83 -2.84
N GLY A 267 30.39 4.11 -2.52
CA GLY A 267 31.53 5.01 -2.61
C GLY A 267 31.27 6.21 -1.72
N GLU A 268 32.23 7.11 -1.61
CA GLU A 268 32.16 8.26 -0.73
C GLU A 268 30.88 9.08 -0.90
N LYS A 269 30.53 9.40 -2.16
CA LYS A 269 29.32 10.17 -2.48
C LYS A 269 28.03 9.46 -2.08
N SER A 270 27.93 8.14 -2.28
CA SER A 270 26.76 7.35 -1.88
C SER A 270 26.61 7.31 -0.37
N TYR A 271 27.73 7.19 0.34
CA TYR A 271 27.77 7.23 1.79
C TYR A 271 27.33 8.58 2.35
N GLU A 272 27.84 9.70 1.82
CA GLU A 272 27.47 11.05 2.25
C GLU A 272 25.97 11.33 2.00
N ASN A 273 25.44 10.91 0.86
CA ASN A 273 24.01 11.02 0.55
C ASN A 273 23.18 10.21 1.54
N LEU A 274 23.60 8.99 1.87
CA LEU A 274 22.92 8.15 2.86
C LEU A 274 22.92 8.82 4.23
N LEU A 275 24.06 9.30 4.72
CA LEU A 275 24.11 10.00 6.01
C LEU A 275 23.23 11.26 6.03
N THR A 276 23.25 12.03 4.95
CA THR A 276 22.36 13.20 4.82
C THR A 276 20.89 12.80 4.91
N SER A 277 20.50 11.70 4.26
CA SER A 277 19.14 11.19 4.32
C SER A 277 18.78 10.69 5.71
N VAL A 278 19.68 9.99 6.40
CA VAL A 278 19.50 9.56 7.80
C VAL A 278 19.32 10.76 8.72
N GLU A 279 20.14 11.81 8.61
CA GLU A 279 20.01 13.01 9.42
C GLU A 279 18.68 13.75 9.16
N ASN A 280 18.25 13.84 7.89
CA ASN A 280 16.96 14.42 7.53
C ASN A 280 15.78 13.64 8.16
N SER A 281 15.89 12.32 8.25
CA SER A 281 14.88 11.44 8.84
C SER A 281 14.63 11.67 10.32
N ARG A 282 15.59 12.29 11.04
CA ARG A 282 15.41 12.69 12.45
C ARG A 282 14.25 13.67 12.63
N ASN A 283 13.94 14.45 11.59
CA ASN A 283 12.81 15.38 11.57
C ASN A 283 11.53 14.68 11.13
N THR A 284 10.93 13.87 11.99
CA THR A 284 9.74 13.09 11.70
C THR A 284 8.57 13.40 12.65
N THR A 285 7.49 12.64 12.53
CA THR A 285 6.34 12.70 13.45
C THR A 285 6.17 11.34 14.13
N LEU A 286 5.67 11.35 15.36
CA LEU A 286 5.47 10.12 16.12
C LEU A 286 4.57 9.08 15.41
N PRO A 287 3.47 9.46 14.70
CA PRO A 287 2.71 8.51 13.89
C PRO A 287 3.52 7.82 12.77
N LYS A 288 4.39 8.56 12.08
CA LYS A 288 5.26 7.98 11.06
C LYS A 288 6.28 7.03 11.65
N PHE A 289 6.84 7.39 12.81
CA PHE A 289 7.77 6.56 13.53
C PHE A 289 7.12 5.24 13.97
N ILE A 290 5.93 5.30 14.59
CA ILE A 290 5.16 4.09 15.00
C ILE A 290 4.79 3.24 13.77
N TYR A 291 4.35 3.87 12.68
CA TYR A 291 4.09 3.15 11.44
C TYR A 291 5.35 2.42 10.95
N GLY A 292 6.52 3.08 11.01
CA GLY A 292 7.81 2.50 10.64
C GLY A 292 8.20 1.25 11.43
N LEU A 293 7.76 1.12 12.68
CA LEU A 293 7.98 -0.11 13.48
C LEU A 293 7.35 -1.35 12.85
N GLY A 294 6.37 -1.17 11.96
CA GLY A 294 5.73 -2.26 11.24
C GLY A 294 4.87 -3.18 12.10
N ILE A 295 4.26 -2.64 13.18
CA ILE A 295 3.32 -3.38 14.03
C ILE A 295 2.21 -3.96 13.16
N ALA A 296 1.92 -5.25 13.31
CA ALA A 296 0.90 -5.92 12.51
C ALA A 296 -0.47 -5.22 12.65
N ASN A 297 -1.19 -5.07 11.55
CA ASN A 297 -2.50 -4.40 11.48
C ASN A 297 -2.51 -2.90 11.82
N VAL A 298 -1.35 -2.31 12.14
CA VAL A 298 -1.23 -0.87 12.46
C VAL A 298 -0.69 -0.11 11.25
N GLY A 299 -1.60 0.37 10.41
CA GLY A 299 -1.28 1.28 9.30
C GLY A 299 -1.04 2.72 9.78
N LEU A 300 -0.57 3.59 8.87
CA LEU A 300 -0.30 5.00 9.18
C LEU A 300 -1.55 5.75 9.71
N SER A 301 -2.74 5.41 9.24
CA SER A 301 -4.00 5.99 9.74
C SER A 301 -4.25 5.59 11.19
N ASN A 302 -4.09 4.30 11.52
CA ASN A 302 -4.27 3.80 12.89
C ASN A 302 -3.21 4.40 13.83
N ALA A 303 -1.95 4.48 13.38
CA ALA A 303 -0.89 5.15 14.13
C ALA A 303 -1.23 6.62 14.44
N LYS A 304 -1.82 7.36 13.47
CA LYS A 304 -2.27 8.75 13.69
C LYS A 304 -3.37 8.83 14.73
N MET A 305 -4.39 7.95 14.67
CA MET A 305 -5.50 7.94 15.62
C MET A 305 -5.02 7.63 17.04
N ILE A 306 -4.21 6.60 17.22
CA ILE A 306 -3.64 6.20 18.52
C ILE A 306 -2.80 7.33 19.12
N VAL A 307 -1.87 7.88 18.35
CA VAL A 307 -0.99 8.96 18.83
C VAL A 307 -1.77 10.22 19.20
N GLN A 308 -2.80 10.56 18.43
CA GLN A 308 -3.65 11.72 18.71
C GLN A 308 -4.47 11.52 19.98
N ALA A 309 -5.08 10.36 20.16
CA ALA A 309 -5.88 10.03 21.33
C ALA A 309 -5.02 10.01 22.63
N LEU A 310 -3.80 9.51 22.56
CA LEU A 310 -2.85 9.45 23.68
C LEU A 310 -2.03 10.75 23.85
N GLY A 311 -2.41 11.85 23.18
CA GLY A 311 -1.84 13.17 23.38
C GLY A 311 -0.41 13.37 22.88
N ASN A 312 0.06 12.52 21.94
CA ASN A 312 1.43 12.58 21.41
C ASN A 312 2.51 12.31 22.50
N ASP A 313 2.16 11.50 23.49
CA ASP A 313 2.98 11.19 24.65
C ASP A 313 3.57 9.78 24.51
N ILE A 314 4.91 9.70 24.45
CA ILE A 314 5.64 8.44 24.26
C ILE A 314 5.36 7.47 25.42
N GLU A 315 5.36 7.98 26.67
CA GLU A 315 5.15 7.14 27.83
C GLU A 315 3.75 6.53 27.87
N LYS A 316 2.73 7.33 27.52
CA LYS A 316 1.36 6.83 27.38
C LYS A 316 1.25 5.78 26.28
N ILE A 317 1.93 5.98 25.17
CA ILE A 317 1.89 5.08 24.02
C ILE A 317 2.47 3.71 24.33
N ILE A 318 3.64 3.65 24.98
CA ILE A 318 4.31 2.39 25.30
C ILE A 318 3.66 1.62 26.47
N HIS A 319 2.80 2.28 27.25
CA HIS A 319 2.06 1.68 28.35
C HIS A 319 0.56 1.56 28.09
N ALA A 320 0.09 1.95 26.89
CA ALA A 320 -1.32 1.86 26.52
C ALA A 320 -1.80 0.40 26.54
N GLY A 321 -2.75 0.10 27.40
CA GLY A 321 -3.36 -1.22 27.50
C GLY A 321 -4.44 -1.43 26.43
N ARG A 322 -4.73 -2.72 26.14
CA ARG A 322 -5.77 -3.11 25.17
C ARG A 322 -7.10 -2.37 25.37
N GLN A 323 -7.61 -2.36 26.61
CA GLN A 323 -8.92 -1.73 26.94
C GLN A 323 -8.94 -0.21 26.72
N GLU A 324 -7.79 0.45 26.90
CA GLU A 324 -7.65 1.89 26.62
C GLU A 324 -7.65 2.16 25.13
N LEU A 325 -6.94 1.33 24.37
CA LEU A 325 -6.85 1.44 22.90
C LEU A 325 -8.18 1.15 22.21
N GLU A 326 -8.96 0.18 22.69
CA GLU A 326 -10.29 -0.14 22.15
C GLU A 326 -11.31 0.99 22.29
N LYS A 327 -11.11 1.93 23.22
CA LYS A 327 -11.96 3.14 23.38
C LYS A 327 -11.69 4.21 22.32
N ILE A 328 -10.62 4.07 21.54
CA ILE A 328 -10.26 5.02 20.48
C ILE A 328 -11.12 4.72 19.27
N ASP A 329 -11.87 5.71 18.78
CA ASP A 329 -12.68 5.57 17.57
C ASP A 329 -11.84 5.12 16.38
N GLY A 330 -12.28 4.06 15.69
CA GLY A 330 -11.56 3.43 14.59
C GLY A 330 -10.46 2.42 14.98
N VAL A 331 -10.24 2.16 16.27
CA VAL A 331 -9.30 1.14 16.74
C VAL A 331 -10.08 -0.07 17.27
N GLY A 332 -10.18 -1.11 16.44
CA GLY A 332 -10.85 -2.37 16.83
C GLY A 332 -9.97 -3.28 17.68
N ALA A 333 -10.57 -4.31 18.28
CA ALA A 333 -9.93 -5.26 19.21
C ALA A 333 -8.62 -5.87 18.66
N VAL A 334 -8.56 -6.23 17.38
CA VAL A 334 -7.35 -6.81 16.74
C VAL A 334 -6.19 -5.81 16.70
N ILE A 335 -6.47 -4.54 16.40
CA ILE A 335 -5.46 -3.48 16.35
C ILE A 335 -4.98 -3.17 17.77
N ALA A 336 -5.90 -3.07 18.73
CA ALA A 336 -5.60 -2.81 20.12
C ALA A 336 -4.72 -3.92 20.73
N ASP A 337 -5.06 -5.17 20.46
CA ASP A 337 -4.32 -6.33 20.94
C ASP A 337 -2.89 -6.38 20.36
N THR A 338 -2.75 -6.27 19.02
CA THR A 338 -1.43 -6.28 18.37
C THR A 338 -0.55 -5.11 18.81
N PHE A 339 -1.13 -3.92 19.03
CA PHE A 339 -0.40 -2.75 19.46
C PHE A 339 0.10 -2.90 20.91
N ALA A 340 -0.78 -3.31 21.85
CA ALA A 340 -0.44 -3.51 23.24
C ALA A 340 0.62 -4.60 23.39
N SER A 341 0.40 -5.79 22.78
CA SER A 341 1.34 -6.91 22.82
C SER A 341 2.71 -6.58 22.25
N TYR A 342 2.80 -5.70 21.24
CA TYR A 342 4.08 -5.26 20.70
C TYR A 342 4.95 -4.56 21.75
N PHE A 343 4.34 -3.72 22.60
CA PHE A 343 5.03 -2.99 23.65
C PHE A 343 5.11 -3.75 24.99
N GLU A 344 4.60 -4.97 25.12
CA GLU A 344 4.87 -5.84 26.28
C GLU A 344 6.33 -6.30 26.33
N ASN A 345 7.02 -6.36 25.18
CA ASN A 345 8.42 -6.75 25.11
C ASN A 345 9.33 -5.59 25.57
N GLU A 346 9.98 -5.77 26.70
CA GLU A 346 10.87 -4.76 27.32
C GLU A 346 12.07 -4.38 26.44
N LYS A 347 12.60 -5.29 25.61
CA LYS A 347 13.67 -5.00 24.66
C LYS A 347 13.18 -4.05 23.57
N ILE A 348 11.97 -4.28 23.09
CA ILE A 348 11.33 -3.42 22.08
C ILE A 348 11.08 -2.02 22.66
N LYS A 349 10.52 -1.92 23.88
CA LYS A 349 10.31 -0.63 24.56
C LYS A 349 11.60 0.17 24.66
N LYS A 350 12.67 -0.46 25.18
CA LYS A 350 13.98 0.19 25.34
C LYS A 350 14.53 0.68 23.99
N ASN A 351 14.46 -0.14 22.95
CA ASN A 351 14.89 0.22 21.60
C ASN A 351 14.07 1.38 21.05
N PHE A 352 12.74 1.34 21.20
CA PHE A 352 11.84 2.39 20.76
C PHE A 352 12.16 3.75 21.42
N ILE A 353 12.28 3.77 22.76
CA ILE A 353 12.62 4.98 23.52
C ILE A 353 13.99 5.52 23.08
N SER A 354 14.98 4.64 22.93
CA SER A 354 16.32 5.04 22.47
C SER A 354 16.29 5.67 21.08
N CYS A 355 15.56 5.06 20.16
CA CYS A 355 15.37 5.59 18.81
C CYS A 355 14.61 6.94 18.79
N CYS A 356 13.54 7.05 19.56
CA CYS A 356 12.76 8.29 19.66
C CYS A 356 13.61 9.47 20.15
N ARG A 357 14.56 9.21 21.08
CA ARG A 357 15.50 10.24 21.59
C ARG A 357 16.47 10.74 20.51
N LYS A 358 16.68 9.97 19.43
CA LYS A 358 17.53 10.38 18.30
C LYS A 358 16.77 11.24 17.28
N CYS A 359 15.45 11.28 17.39
CA CYS A 359 14.59 11.99 16.45
C CYS A 359 13.97 13.25 17.07
N THR A 360 13.86 14.29 16.30
CA THR A 360 13.08 15.49 16.63
C THR A 360 11.63 15.24 16.21
N LEU A 361 10.81 14.79 17.15
CA LEU A 361 9.41 14.45 16.87
C LEU A 361 8.55 15.72 16.81
N LYS A 362 8.18 16.11 15.61
CA LYS A 362 7.33 17.29 15.41
C LYS A 362 5.91 16.99 15.90
N LYS A 363 5.40 17.81 16.82
CA LYS A 363 3.96 17.82 17.12
C LYS A 363 3.22 18.41 15.93
N ARG A 364 2.22 17.69 15.41
CA ARG A 364 1.34 18.24 14.36
C ARG A 364 0.67 19.48 14.92
N ARG A 365 0.82 20.64 14.27
CA ARG A 365 -0.03 21.81 14.57
C ARG A 365 -1.46 21.39 14.27
N THR A 366 -2.31 21.37 15.27
CA THR A 366 -3.76 21.21 15.09
C THR A 366 -4.19 22.37 14.22
N ILE A 367 -4.54 22.11 12.96
CA ILE A 367 -5.21 23.12 12.14
C ILE A 367 -6.55 23.31 12.85
N ARG A 368 -6.70 24.45 13.55
CA ARG A 368 -8.01 24.88 14.03
C ARG A 368 -8.88 25.00 12.80
N ILE A 369 -9.82 24.07 12.66
CA ILE A 369 -10.94 24.23 11.72
C ILE A 369 -11.64 25.50 12.19
N ILE A 370 -11.46 26.60 11.47
CA ILE A 370 -12.27 27.80 11.68
C ILE A 370 -13.68 27.36 11.27
N ARG A 371 -14.52 27.02 12.25
CA ARG A 371 -15.96 26.90 12.01
C ARG A 371 -16.43 28.28 11.62
N PHE A 372 -16.72 28.46 10.36
CA PHE A 372 -17.52 29.60 9.92
C PHE A 372 -18.88 29.50 10.60
N LEU A 373 -19.17 30.41 11.52
CA LEU A 373 -20.50 30.60 12.02
C LEU A 373 -21.38 31.03 10.84
N PRO A 374 -22.61 30.50 10.74
CA PRO A 374 -23.51 30.95 9.68
C PRO A 374 -23.76 32.44 9.85
N VAL A 375 -23.43 33.21 8.81
CA VAL A 375 -23.83 34.62 8.72
C VAL A 375 -25.35 34.61 8.63
N LYS A 376 -26.02 35.09 9.67
CA LYS A 376 -27.43 35.43 9.59
C LYS A 376 -27.54 36.62 8.65
N CYS A 377 -28.13 36.40 7.48
CA CYS A 377 -28.64 37.53 6.67
C CYS A 377 -29.79 38.19 7.47
N LEU A 378 -29.61 39.48 7.75
CA LEU A 378 -30.66 40.39 8.10
C LEU A 378 -31.40 40.82 6.83
#